data_b497086877d175730b63e6734eb1e8e8
#
_entry.id   b497086877d175730b63e6734eb1e8e8
#
_cell.length_a   1.000
_cell.length_b   1.000
_cell.length_c   1.000
_cell.angle_alpha   90.00
_cell.angle_beta   90.00
_cell.angle_gamma   90.00
#
_symmetry.space_group_name_H-M   'P 1'
#
loop_
_entity.id
_entity.type
_entity.pdbx_description
1 polymer ?
#
loop_
_entity_poly.entity_id
_entity_poly.type
_entity_poly.pdbx_seq_one_letter_code
_entity_poly.pdbx_strand_id
1 'polypeptide(L)'
;MSLLAESDNSSSEAGLFYSTWGSGLMGAYNYSNEIHFGASFSSGDTSTESEGPGTSIKSQSTFMTFNAFGRYYLRDLGITDGLFGQAGLAFRNWTGKGSIIEDRTQAKIASIKIDWSPVVIVTGVGWHKVWGFGLSFSVAMNASIGGSKTIEYTENMHRFSDSMKKDLEKKTDYPTNLVIYIGYSF
;
A
#
# COMPACT_ATOMS: atom_id res chain seq x y z
N MET A 1 -11.40 32.56 -25.64
CA MET A 1 -12.41 31.52 -25.88
C MET A 1 -12.14 30.41 -24.87
N SER A 2 -12.81 30.51 -23.73
CA SER A 2 -12.61 29.63 -22.57
C SER A 2 -13.56 28.43 -22.72
N LEU A 3 -13.05 27.28 -23.08
CA LEU A 3 -13.80 26.04 -23.29
C LEU A 3 -13.47 24.96 -22.22
N LEU A 4 -13.03 25.35 -21.02
CA LEU A 4 -12.60 24.40 -20.01
C LEU A 4 -13.15 24.70 -18.61
N ALA A 5 -14.33 25.21 -18.49
CA ALA A 5 -14.95 25.46 -17.20
C ALA A 5 -16.38 24.92 -17.17
N GLU A 6 -16.54 23.64 -17.48
CA GLU A 6 -17.84 23.00 -17.20
C GLU A 6 -17.67 21.50 -16.99
N SER A 7 -18.08 21.11 -15.84
CA SER A 7 -18.50 19.79 -15.37
C SER A 7 -17.59 19.07 -14.38
N ASP A 8 -17.37 19.63 -13.24
CA ASP A 8 -17.04 18.79 -12.07
C ASP A 8 -18.25 18.60 -11.17
N ASN A 9 -19.40 18.27 -11.78
CA ASN A 9 -20.61 17.83 -11.06
C ASN A 9 -20.64 16.31 -10.83
N SER A 10 -19.57 15.59 -11.10
CA SER A 10 -19.49 14.19 -10.75
C SER A 10 -19.42 14.07 -9.21
N SER A 11 -20.44 13.51 -8.61
CA SER A 11 -20.54 13.35 -7.16
C SER A 11 -19.79 12.12 -6.65
N SER A 12 -19.35 11.24 -7.54
CA SER A 12 -18.74 9.95 -7.17
C SER A 12 -17.73 9.46 -8.21
N GLU A 13 -16.79 8.67 -7.75
CA GLU A 13 -15.87 7.94 -8.61
C GLU A 13 -15.71 6.50 -8.13
N ALA A 14 -15.45 5.58 -9.07
CA ALA A 14 -15.13 4.19 -8.76
C ALA A 14 -14.14 3.64 -9.80
N GLY A 15 -13.27 2.74 -9.38
CA GLY A 15 -12.29 2.15 -10.28
C GLY A 15 -11.38 1.13 -9.63
N LEU A 16 -10.38 0.74 -10.41
CA LEU A 16 -9.35 -0.20 -10.02
C LEU A 16 -8.09 0.55 -9.60
N PHE A 17 -7.35 -0.01 -8.66
CA PHE A 17 -6.02 0.47 -8.36
C PHE A 17 -5.01 -0.67 -8.27
N TYR A 18 -3.77 -0.32 -8.53
CA TYR A 18 -2.60 -1.15 -8.30
C TYR A 18 -1.68 -0.44 -7.31
N SER A 19 -1.11 -1.20 -6.40
CA SER A 19 -0.20 -0.64 -5.40
C SER A 19 0.91 -1.64 -5.07
N THR A 20 1.94 -1.18 -4.38
CA THR A 20 2.98 -2.06 -3.84
C THR A 20 2.44 -3.05 -2.79
N TRP A 21 1.22 -2.83 -2.31
CA TRP A 21 0.50 -3.73 -1.40
C TRP A 21 -0.62 -4.53 -2.12
N GLY A 22 -0.58 -4.60 -3.47
CA GLY A 22 -1.49 -5.35 -4.32
C GLY A 22 -2.47 -4.52 -5.09
N SER A 23 -3.47 -5.18 -5.63
CA SER A 23 -4.50 -4.57 -6.46
C SER A 23 -5.86 -4.63 -5.78
N GLY A 24 -6.76 -3.76 -6.20
CA GLY A 24 -8.07 -3.70 -5.59
C GLY A 24 -9.02 -2.72 -6.23
N LEU A 25 -10.11 -2.46 -5.50
CA LEU A 25 -11.17 -1.54 -5.87
C LEU A 25 -11.11 -0.31 -4.98
N MET A 26 -11.39 0.85 -5.53
CA MET A 26 -11.53 2.11 -4.82
C MET A 26 -12.76 2.84 -5.29
N GLY A 27 -13.48 3.45 -4.35
CA GLY A 27 -14.54 4.38 -4.64
C GLY A 27 -14.41 5.62 -3.75
N ALA A 28 -14.83 6.77 -4.26
CA ALA A 28 -14.86 8.00 -3.51
C ALA A 28 -16.11 8.81 -3.86
N TYR A 29 -16.55 9.60 -2.87
CA TYR A 29 -17.63 10.55 -2.97
C TYR A 29 -17.07 11.97 -2.82
N ASN A 30 -17.43 12.84 -3.73
CA ASN A 30 -17.01 14.24 -3.74
C ASN A 30 -17.97 15.04 -2.87
N TYR A 31 -17.58 15.28 -1.62
CA TYR A 31 -18.39 16.09 -0.70
C TYR A 31 -18.40 17.57 -1.11
N SER A 32 -17.25 18.06 -1.56
CA SER A 32 -17.07 19.40 -2.13
C SER A 32 -15.99 19.35 -3.18
N ASN A 33 -15.76 20.45 -3.86
CA ASN A 33 -14.68 20.57 -4.84
C ASN A 33 -13.30 20.28 -4.26
N GLU A 34 -13.13 20.43 -2.95
CA GLU A 34 -11.84 20.27 -2.26
C GLU A 34 -11.77 19.00 -1.41
N ILE A 35 -12.92 18.47 -0.96
CA ILE A 35 -12.98 17.38 0.02
C ILE A 35 -13.69 16.18 -0.59
N HIS A 36 -12.97 15.06 -0.67
CA HIS A 36 -13.50 13.79 -1.08
C HIS A 36 -13.33 12.76 0.05
N PHE A 37 -14.32 11.91 0.22
CA PHE A 37 -14.27 10.75 1.12
C PHE A 37 -14.32 9.48 0.31
N GLY A 38 -13.52 8.50 0.68
CA GLY A 38 -13.48 7.25 -0.07
C GLY A 38 -13.16 6.04 0.77
N ALA A 39 -13.32 4.90 0.11
CA ALA A 39 -12.91 3.61 0.65
C ALA A 39 -12.22 2.80 -0.43
N SER A 40 -11.31 1.94 -0.01
CA SER A 40 -10.64 1.01 -0.91
C SER A 40 -10.47 -0.36 -0.26
N PHE A 41 -10.50 -1.39 -1.09
CA PHE A 41 -10.22 -2.76 -0.71
C PHE A 41 -9.14 -3.31 -1.63
N SER A 42 -8.11 -3.91 -1.07
CA SER A 42 -7.05 -4.58 -1.82
C SER A 42 -6.68 -5.91 -1.22
N SER A 43 -6.17 -6.78 -2.07
CA SER A 43 -5.54 -8.04 -1.68
C SER A 43 -4.36 -8.34 -2.60
N GLY A 44 -3.42 -9.12 -2.10
CA GLY A 44 -2.28 -9.56 -2.90
C GLY A 44 -1.33 -10.44 -2.13
N ASP A 45 -0.48 -11.07 -2.91
CA ASP A 45 0.61 -11.90 -2.43
C ASP A 45 1.91 -11.39 -3.05
N THR A 46 2.96 -11.36 -2.27
CA THR A 46 4.31 -11.06 -2.76
C THR A 46 5.24 -12.17 -2.33
N SER A 47 6.10 -12.59 -3.24
CA SER A 47 7.19 -13.52 -2.94
C SER A 47 8.52 -12.93 -3.42
N THR A 48 9.52 -13.03 -2.58
CA THR A 48 10.88 -12.58 -2.92
C THR A 48 11.86 -13.67 -2.55
N GLU A 49 12.78 -13.97 -3.46
CA GLU A 49 13.91 -14.86 -3.23
C GLU A 49 15.20 -14.06 -3.38
N SER A 50 16.12 -14.26 -2.46
CA SER A 50 17.44 -13.60 -2.48
C SER A 50 18.48 -14.64 -2.16
N GLU A 51 19.44 -14.82 -3.05
CA GLU A 51 20.54 -15.76 -2.88
C GLU A 51 21.71 -15.10 -2.15
N GLY A 52 22.30 -15.83 -1.22
CA GLY A 52 23.52 -15.51 -0.50
C GLY A 52 24.52 -16.65 -0.60
N PRO A 53 25.77 -16.49 -0.15
CA PRO A 53 26.77 -17.56 -0.19
C PRO A 53 26.31 -18.80 0.61
N GLY A 54 25.88 -19.86 -0.10
CA GLY A 54 25.44 -21.13 0.47
C GLY A 54 24.09 -21.14 1.13
N THR A 55 23.31 -20.04 1.02
CA THR A 55 21.96 -19.94 1.59
C THR A 55 21.06 -19.11 0.71
N SER A 56 19.78 -19.46 0.62
CA SER A 56 18.74 -18.66 0.00
C SER A 56 17.73 -18.19 1.03
N ILE A 57 17.30 -16.94 0.89
CA ILE A 57 16.24 -16.33 1.73
C ILE A 57 14.99 -16.26 0.88
N LYS A 58 13.95 -16.98 1.29
CA LYS A 58 12.62 -16.90 0.67
C LYS A 58 11.69 -16.15 1.63
N SER A 59 11.01 -15.13 1.10
CA SER A 59 9.97 -14.43 1.83
C SER A 59 8.66 -14.44 1.04
N GLN A 60 7.57 -14.62 1.74
CA GLN A 60 6.22 -14.56 1.19
C GLN A 60 5.37 -13.70 2.12
N SER A 61 4.62 -12.78 1.54
CA SER A 61 3.67 -11.97 2.29
C SER A 61 2.31 -12.03 1.61
N THR A 62 1.29 -12.25 2.40
CA THR A 62 -0.12 -12.22 2.00
C THR A 62 -0.78 -11.08 2.74
N PHE A 63 -1.57 -10.28 2.05
CA PHE A 63 -2.25 -9.16 2.67
C PHE A 63 -3.65 -8.96 2.09
N MET A 64 -4.51 -8.45 2.96
CA MET A 64 -5.83 -7.94 2.67
C MET A 64 -5.98 -6.63 3.42
N THR A 65 -6.40 -5.59 2.73
CA THR A 65 -6.53 -4.25 3.32
C THR A 65 -7.86 -3.63 2.94
N PHE A 66 -8.56 -3.14 3.94
CA PHE A 66 -9.68 -2.21 3.77
C PHE A 66 -9.23 -0.84 4.30
N ASN A 67 -9.41 0.21 3.51
CA ASN A 67 -9.00 1.56 3.87
C ASN A 67 -10.17 2.53 3.68
N ALA A 68 -10.46 3.34 4.70
CA ALA A 68 -11.36 4.48 4.62
C ALA A 68 -10.53 5.76 4.75
N PHE A 69 -10.71 6.71 3.84
CA PHE A 69 -9.86 7.89 3.74
C PHE A 69 -10.65 9.16 3.39
N GLY A 70 -10.08 10.30 3.78
CA GLY A 70 -10.44 11.62 3.28
C GLY A 70 -9.31 12.20 2.46
N ARG A 71 -9.62 12.90 1.39
CA ARG A 71 -8.70 13.66 0.55
C ARG A 71 -9.03 15.12 0.60
N TYR A 72 -8.01 15.97 0.66
CA TYR A 72 -8.11 17.42 0.51
C TYR A 72 -7.30 17.86 -0.71
N TYR A 73 -7.96 18.49 -1.67
CA TYR A 73 -7.36 18.94 -2.93
C TYR A 73 -6.89 20.39 -2.83
N LEU A 74 -5.65 20.61 -3.27
CA LEU A 74 -5.02 21.93 -3.34
C LEU A 74 -5.32 22.54 -4.72
N ARG A 75 -6.39 23.32 -4.85
CA ARG A 75 -6.83 23.84 -6.15
C ARG A 75 -6.24 25.21 -6.52
N ASP A 76 -5.84 26.02 -5.55
CA ASP A 76 -5.50 27.44 -5.79
C ASP A 76 -4.05 27.69 -6.19
N LEU A 77 -3.25 26.69 -6.45
CA LEU A 77 -1.81 26.85 -6.71
C LEU A 77 -1.43 26.79 -8.19
N GLY A 78 -2.37 26.86 -9.11
CA GLY A 78 -2.15 26.97 -10.56
C GLY A 78 -1.48 25.75 -11.20
N ILE A 79 -0.20 25.51 -10.94
CA ILE A 79 0.57 24.38 -11.47
C ILE A 79 0.21 23.06 -10.77
N THR A 80 -0.51 23.12 -9.65
CA THR A 80 -0.79 21.99 -8.76
C THR A 80 -2.21 21.44 -8.90
N ASP A 81 -2.88 21.76 -10.00
CA ASP A 81 -4.23 21.27 -10.28
C ASP A 81 -4.27 19.74 -10.16
N GLY A 82 -5.08 19.26 -9.19
CA GLY A 82 -5.19 17.84 -8.88
C GLY A 82 -4.27 17.31 -7.78
N LEU A 83 -3.37 18.11 -7.20
CA LEU A 83 -2.64 17.72 -6.01
C LEU A 83 -3.57 17.55 -4.81
N PHE A 84 -3.37 16.51 -4.03
CA PHE A 84 -4.12 16.27 -2.82
C PHE A 84 -3.25 15.72 -1.69
N GLY A 85 -3.65 16.04 -0.44
CA GLY A 85 -3.27 15.30 0.75
C GLY A 85 -4.36 14.31 1.12
N GLN A 86 -4.01 13.16 1.65
CA GLN A 86 -4.98 12.20 2.16
C GLN A 86 -4.60 11.68 3.53
N ALA A 87 -5.62 11.36 4.34
CA ALA A 87 -5.47 10.68 5.61
C ALA A 87 -6.64 9.71 5.81
N GLY A 88 -6.40 8.59 6.50
CA GLY A 88 -7.41 7.58 6.71
C GLY A 88 -7.02 6.52 7.72
N LEU A 89 -7.93 5.57 7.88
CA LEU A 89 -7.72 4.37 8.69
C LEU A 89 -7.72 3.15 7.79
N ALA A 90 -6.71 2.32 7.92
CA ALA A 90 -6.66 1.04 7.23
C ALA A 90 -6.78 -0.11 8.23
N PHE A 91 -7.66 -1.05 7.88
CA PHE A 91 -7.79 -2.35 8.53
C PHE A 91 -7.05 -3.35 7.67
N ARG A 92 -5.99 -3.93 8.22
CA ARG A 92 -5.09 -4.83 7.50
C ARG A 92 -5.07 -6.20 8.13
N ASN A 93 -5.15 -7.23 7.30
CA ASN A 93 -4.74 -8.58 7.65
C ASN A 93 -3.49 -8.89 6.82
N TRP A 94 -2.33 -8.76 7.45
CA TRP A 94 -1.06 -8.95 6.79
C TRP A 94 -0.21 -9.93 7.55
N THR A 95 0.18 -11.02 6.89
CA THR A 95 1.09 -12.02 7.40
C THR A 95 2.28 -12.14 6.46
N GLY A 96 3.47 -11.93 7.00
CA GLY A 96 4.74 -12.19 6.32
C GLY A 96 5.38 -13.46 6.84
N LYS A 97 5.90 -14.30 5.95
CA LYS A 97 6.68 -15.49 6.28
C LYS A 97 8.03 -15.39 5.59
N GLY A 98 9.11 -15.55 6.36
CA GLY A 98 10.46 -15.64 5.81
C GLY A 98 11.09 -16.97 6.20
N SER A 99 11.89 -17.55 5.32
CA SER A 99 12.68 -18.74 5.61
C SER A 99 14.07 -18.63 5.02
N ILE A 100 15.05 -19.18 5.73
CA ILE A 100 16.41 -19.35 5.24
C ILE A 100 16.60 -20.82 4.96
N ILE A 101 17.06 -21.11 3.76
CA ILE A 101 17.24 -22.46 3.23
C ILE A 101 18.73 -22.64 2.92
N GLU A 102 19.31 -23.75 3.36
CA GLU A 102 20.67 -24.11 2.99
C GLU A 102 20.66 -24.69 1.57
N ASP A 103 21.44 -24.09 0.65
CA ASP A 103 21.38 -24.44 -0.77
C ASP A 103 21.83 -25.88 -1.04
N ARG A 104 22.76 -26.38 -0.24
CA ARG A 104 23.35 -27.71 -0.42
C ARG A 104 22.43 -28.85 -0.05
N THR A 105 21.67 -28.69 1.01
CA THR A 105 20.79 -29.74 1.59
C THR A 105 19.31 -29.44 1.35
N GLN A 106 18.97 -28.23 0.88
CA GLN A 106 17.62 -27.71 0.81
C GLN A 106 16.89 -27.72 2.16
N ALA A 107 17.66 -27.85 3.25
CA ALA A 107 17.12 -27.85 4.59
C ALA A 107 16.74 -26.44 5.02
N LYS A 108 15.57 -26.31 5.60
CA LYS A 108 15.10 -25.06 6.22
C LYS A 108 15.85 -24.85 7.54
N ILE A 109 16.71 -23.84 7.58
CA ILE A 109 17.55 -23.56 8.76
C ILE A 109 16.76 -22.74 9.78
N ALA A 110 15.95 -21.79 9.32
CA ALA A 110 15.13 -20.96 10.18
C ALA A 110 13.93 -20.37 9.45
N SER A 111 12.96 -19.98 10.21
CA SER A 111 11.82 -19.22 9.69
C SER A 111 11.35 -18.15 10.67
N ILE A 112 10.78 -17.11 10.09
CA ILE A 112 10.16 -16.00 10.78
C ILE A 112 8.73 -15.86 10.27
N LYS A 113 7.82 -15.57 11.19
CA LYS A 113 6.46 -15.16 10.87
C LYS A 113 6.22 -13.79 11.49
N ILE A 114 5.71 -12.86 10.71
CA ILE A 114 5.41 -11.51 11.15
C ILE A 114 3.93 -11.27 10.89
N ASP A 115 3.19 -11.00 11.96
CA ASP A 115 1.80 -10.58 11.90
C ASP A 115 1.73 -9.10 12.28
N TRP A 116 1.06 -8.32 11.44
CA TRP A 116 0.93 -6.88 11.62
C TRP A 116 -0.38 -6.50 12.29
N SER A 117 -0.35 -5.39 13.03
CA SER A 117 -1.54 -4.80 13.63
C SER A 117 -2.66 -4.64 12.59
N PRO A 118 -3.90 -5.02 12.95
CA PRO A 118 -5.04 -4.89 12.05
C PRO A 118 -5.40 -3.44 11.73
N VAL A 119 -5.04 -2.47 12.58
CA VAL A 119 -5.43 -1.06 12.40
C VAL A 119 -4.21 -0.17 12.36
N VAL A 120 -4.14 0.67 11.32
CA VAL A 120 -3.11 1.69 11.15
C VAL A 120 -3.70 2.98 10.60
N ILE A 121 -3.05 4.11 10.89
CA ILE A 121 -3.30 5.37 10.21
C ILE A 121 -2.51 5.36 8.90
N VAL A 122 -3.17 5.73 7.81
CA VAL A 122 -2.54 5.93 6.51
C VAL A 122 -2.61 7.40 6.17
N THR A 123 -1.50 7.99 5.81
CA THR A 123 -1.41 9.38 5.33
C THR A 123 -0.61 9.41 4.04
N GLY A 124 -0.89 10.37 3.17
CA GLY A 124 -0.19 10.44 1.91
C GLY A 124 -0.47 11.70 1.12
N VAL A 125 0.24 11.81 0.02
CA VAL A 125 0.08 12.87 -0.96
C VAL A 125 -0.04 12.24 -2.34
N GLY A 126 -0.75 12.91 -3.24
CA GLY A 126 -0.93 12.39 -4.58
C GLY A 126 -1.39 13.45 -5.55
N TRP A 127 -1.56 13.00 -6.78
CA TRP A 127 -2.10 13.78 -7.86
C TRP A 127 -3.25 13.02 -8.52
N HIS A 128 -4.31 13.73 -8.89
CA HIS A 128 -5.53 13.20 -9.48
C HIS A 128 -5.97 14.06 -10.67
N LYS A 129 -6.42 13.41 -11.73
CA LYS A 129 -6.95 14.07 -12.92
C LYS A 129 -8.21 13.36 -13.37
N VAL A 130 -9.23 14.15 -13.65
CA VAL A 130 -10.47 13.71 -14.32
C VAL A 130 -10.51 14.38 -15.68
N TRP A 131 -10.84 13.61 -16.72
CA TRP A 131 -11.05 14.13 -18.07
C TRP A 131 -12.56 14.31 -18.32
N GLY A 132 -12.92 15.23 -19.21
CA GLY A 132 -14.32 15.61 -19.46
C GLY A 132 -15.26 14.49 -19.91
N PHE A 133 -14.72 13.32 -20.29
CA PHE A 133 -15.50 12.10 -20.56
C PHE A 133 -15.62 11.15 -19.36
N GLY A 134 -15.24 11.60 -18.17
CA GLY A 134 -15.39 10.87 -16.92
C GLY A 134 -14.22 9.97 -16.53
N LEU A 135 -13.24 9.70 -17.41
CA LEU A 135 -12.06 8.91 -17.02
C LEU A 135 -11.27 9.64 -15.92
N SER A 136 -10.94 8.93 -14.86
CA SER A 136 -10.12 9.44 -13.77
C SER A 136 -8.83 8.63 -13.62
N PHE A 137 -7.76 9.33 -13.26
CA PHE A 137 -6.44 8.74 -12.98
C PHE A 137 -5.84 9.41 -11.76
N SER A 138 -5.20 8.62 -10.91
CA SER A 138 -4.53 9.13 -9.71
C SER A 138 -3.25 8.36 -9.44
N VAL A 139 -2.25 9.09 -8.96
CA VAL A 139 -1.02 8.52 -8.40
C VAL A 139 -0.84 9.08 -6.99
N ALA A 140 -0.61 8.22 -6.02
CA ALA A 140 -0.41 8.62 -4.63
C ALA A 140 0.72 7.83 -3.97
N MET A 141 1.44 8.50 -3.10
CA MET A 141 2.40 7.89 -2.21
C MET A 141 1.88 7.99 -0.78
N ASN A 142 1.70 6.86 -0.13
CA ASN A 142 1.16 6.75 1.20
C ASN A 142 2.19 6.20 2.17
N ALA A 143 2.11 6.63 3.42
CA ALA A 143 2.84 6.08 4.54
C ALA A 143 1.88 5.58 5.60
N SER A 144 2.24 4.48 6.27
CA SER A 144 1.51 3.96 7.41
C SER A 144 2.16 4.44 8.70
N ILE A 145 1.35 4.92 9.62
CA ILE A 145 1.78 5.42 10.92
C ILE A 145 1.09 4.61 12.01
N GLY A 146 1.86 4.20 13.00
CA GLY A 146 1.35 3.37 14.10
C GLY A 146 1.19 1.90 13.71
N GLY A 147 0.56 1.18 14.59
CA GLY A 147 0.46 -0.27 14.51
C GLY A 147 1.58 -0.96 15.28
N SER A 148 1.35 -2.21 15.60
CA SER A 148 2.33 -3.12 16.23
C SER A 148 2.56 -4.30 15.31
N LYS A 149 3.69 -4.95 15.45
CA LYS A 149 3.99 -6.22 14.79
C LYS A 149 4.31 -7.27 15.84
N THR A 150 3.81 -8.47 15.62
CA THR A 150 4.20 -9.65 16.38
C THR A 150 5.14 -10.48 15.53
N ILE A 151 6.30 -10.81 16.07
CA ILE A 151 7.32 -11.57 15.38
C ILE A 151 7.47 -12.91 16.10
N GLU A 152 7.18 -13.98 15.38
CA GLU A 152 7.39 -15.35 15.84
C GLU A 152 8.59 -15.94 15.08
N TYR A 153 9.52 -16.46 15.83
CA TYR A 153 10.68 -17.15 15.28
C TYR A 153 10.54 -18.64 15.51
N THR A 154 10.69 -19.43 14.47
CA THR A 154 10.61 -20.88 14.54
C THR A 154 11.96 -21.46 14.12
N GLU A 155 12.50 -22.34 14.96
CA GLU A 155 13.70 -23.15 14.76
C GLU A 155 15.07 -22.47 14.70
N ASN A 156 16.04 -23.06 15.43
CA ASN A 156 17.50 -22.85 15.40
C ASN A 156 18.02 -21.40 15.44
N MET A 157 17.29 -20.51 16.09
CA MET A 157 17.63 -19.08 16.22
C MET A 157 19.03 -18.78 16.80
N HIS A 158 19.65 -19.73 17.49
CA HIS A 158 20.97 -19.56 18.06
C HIS A 158 22.10 -19.42 17.03
N ARG A 159 21.79 -19.73 15.76
CA ARG A 159 22.74 -19.62 14.64
C ARG A 159 22.66 -18.29 13.89
N PHE A 160 21.72 -17.41 14.24
CA PHE A 160 21.55 -16.13 13.58
C PHE A 160 22.22 -15.00 14.34
N SER A 161 23.02 -14.23 13.62
CA SER A 161 23.48 -12.95 14.14
C SER A 161 22.30 -11.96 14.23
N ASP A 162 22.37 -11.04 15.17
CA ASP A 162 21.35 -10.00 15.31
C ASP A 162 21.21 -9.11 14.07
N SER A 163 22.25 -9.02 13.26
CA SER A 163 22.23 -8.35 11.96
C SER A 163 21.33 -9.08 10.96
N MET A 164 21.38 -10.40 10.88
CA MET A 164 20.52 -11.20 9.98
C MET A 164 19.05 -11.12 10.40
N LYS A 165 18.76 -11.09 11.70
CA LYS A 165 17.41 -10.88 12.21
C LYS A 165 16.85 -9.52 11.78
N LYS A 166 17.63 -8.45 11.97
CA LYS A 166 17.25 -7.09 11.56
C LYS A 166 17.04 -6.97 10.05
N ASP A 167 17.89 -7.60 9.25
CA ASP A 167 17.75 -7.59 7.79
C ASP A 167 16.49 -8.32 7.34
N LEU A 168 16.17 -9.44 7.98
CA LEU A 168 14.94 -10.18 7.70
C LEU A 168 13.69 -9.38 8.11
N GLU A 169 13.72 -8.74 9.28
CA GLU A 169 12.66 -7.83 9.74
C GLU A 169 12.47 -6.66 8.79
N LYS A 170 13.56 -6.02 8.34
CA LYS A 170 13.52 -4.87 7.44
C LYS A 170 12.98 -5.23 6.05
N LYS A 171 13.28 -6.42 5.52
CA LYS A 171 12.76 -6.89 4.23
C LYS A 171 11.26 -7.19 4.25
N THR A 172 10.66 -7.36 5.42
CA THR A 172 9.22 -7.61 5.61
C THR A 172 8.45 -6.36 6.02
N ASP A 173 9.13 -5.23 6.24
CA ASP A 173 8.52 -3.97 6.63
C ASP A 173 8.32 -3.05 5.42
N TYR A 174 7.06 -2.82 5.05
CA TYR A 174 6.70 -1.94 3.93
C TYR A 174 5.85 -0.76 4.45
N PRO A 175 6.50 0.27 5.05
CA PRO A 175 5.78 1.41 5.62
C PRO A 175 5.20 2.33 4.55
N THR A 176 5.72 2.28 3.32
CA THR A 176 5.31 3.13 2.21
C THR A 176 4.61 2.34 1.12
N ASN A 177 3.63 2.98 0.48
CA ASN A 177 2.83 2.40 -0.58
C ASN A 177 2.68 3.39 -1.74
N LEU A 178 3.09 2.98 -2.93
CA LEU A 178 2.78 3.69 -4.17
C LEU A 178 1.47 3.12 -4.72
N VAL A 179 0.52 3.99 -5.01
CA VAL A 179 -0.80 3.64 -5.54
C VAL A 179 -1.00 4.30 -6.88
N ILE A 180 -1.40 3.53 -7.88
CA ILE A 180 -1.85 4.02 -9.19
C ILE A 180 -3.31 3.59 -9.32
N TYR A 181 -4.19 4.54 -9.61
CA TYR A 181 -5.62 4.35 -9.74
C TYR A 181 -6.09 4.76 -11.13
N ILE A 182 -7.01 3.98 -11.68
CA ILE A 182 -7.74 4.27 -12.91
C ILE A 182 -9.21 3.99 -12.63
N GLY A 183 -10.07 4.95 -12.92
CA GLY A 183 -11.48 4.84 -12.63
C GLY A 183 -12.35 5.70 -13.53
N TYR A 184 -13.60 5.82 -13.15
CA TYR A 184 -14.61 6.60 -13.82
C TYR A 184 -15.35 7.45 -12.79
N SER A 185 -15.53 8.74 -13.13
CA SER A 185 -16.27 9.71 -12.34
C SER A 185 -17.65 9.91 -12.96
N PHE A 186 -18.71 9.90 -12.16
CA PHE A 186 -20.13 9.96 -12.58
C PHE A 186 -20.99 10.73 -11.59
#